data_fe6203abf16ca6bb47322d7e7f709f08
#
_entry.id   fe6203abf16ca6bb47322d7e7f709f08
#
_cell.length_a   1.000
_cell.length_b   1.000
_cell.length_c   1.000
_cell.angle_alpha   90.00
_cell.angle_beta   90.00
_cell.angle_gamma   90.00
#
_symmetry.space_group_name_H-M   'P 1'
#
loop_
_entity.id
_entity.type
_entity.pdbx_description
1 polymer ?
#
loop_
_entity_poly.entity_id
_entity_poly.type
_entity_poly.pdbx_seq_one_letter_code
_entity_poly.pdbx_strand_id
1 'polypeptide(L)'
;MAGTNEATLAKAVTDQDAQSGAPELRVVPSVQIDRSRDSLLTEFGKVTLEDRYLLPGESYQDMFARVSEAFADDADHAQRLYDYMSQLWFMPATPVLSNGGADRGLPISCFLNQVGDSL
;
A
#
# COMPACT_ATOMS: atom_id res chain seq x y z
N MET A 1 1.57 -34.18 18.95
CA MET A 1 2.60 -34.39 17.96
C MET A 1 2.44 -33.48 16.78
N ALA A 2 1.26 -33.42 16.19
CA ALA A 2 1.05 -32.59 15.03
C ALA A 2 1.37 -31.11 15.28
N GLY A 3 1.00 -30.58 16.44
CA GLY A 3 1.24 -29.19 16.77
C GLY A 3 2.73 -28.83 16.83
N THR A 4 3.56 -29.76 17.30
CA THR A 4 5.00 -29.54 17.37
C THR A 4 5.59 -29.47 15.98
N ASN A 5 5.13 -30.30 15.06
CA ASN A 5 5.64 -30.31 13.70
C ASN A 5 5.23 -29.03 12.96
N GLU A 6 4.03 -28.54 13.21
CA GLU A 6 3.58 -27.33 12.58
C GLU A 6 4.37 -26.14 13.05
N ALA A 7 4.66 -26.06 14.32
CA ALA A 7 5.47 -24.99 14.88
C ALA A 7 6.88 -24.99 14.28
N THR A 8 7.46 -26.18 14.10
CA THR A 8 8.79 -26.32 13.53
C THR A 8 8.80 -25.87 12.07
N LEU A 9 7.76 -26.25 11.32
CA LEU A 9 7.67 -25.86 9.93
C LEU A 9 7.52 -24.35 9.77
N ALA A 10 6.68 -23.74 10.59
CA ALA A 10 6.48 -22.31 10.54
C ALA A 10 7.79 -21.55 10.84
N LYS A 11 8.53 -22.03 11.81
CA LYS A 11 9.80 -21.41 12.15
C LYS A 11 10.82 -21.55 11.03
N ALA A 12 10.88 -22.71 10.42
CA ALA A 12 11.81 -22.96 9.32
C ALA A 12 11.52 -22.04 8.12
N VAL A 13 10.25 -21.87 7.80
CA VAL A 13 9.85 -20.99 6.71
C VAL A 13 10.25 -19.55 7.01
N THR A 14 10.03 -19.11 8.24
CA THR A 14 10.38 -17.75 8.65
C THR A 14 11.88 -17.52 8.55
N ASP A 15 12.67 -18.51 8.98
CA ASP A 15 14.12 -18.41 8.93
C ASP A 15 14.62 -18.35 7.48
N GLN A 16 14.01 -19.10 6.60
CA GLN A 16 14.39 -19.09 5.20
C GLN A 16 14.07 -17.73 4.56
N ASP A 17 12.92 -17.17 4.87
CA ASP A 17 12.56 -15.87 4.35
C ASP A 17 13.53 -14.80 4.82
N ALA A 18 13.93 -14.84 6.06
CA ALA A 18 14.90 -13.92 6.60
C ALA A 18 16.24 -14.05 5.90
N GLN A 19 16.64 -15.29 5.58
CA GLN A 19 17.92 -15.55 4.93
C GLN A 19 17.90 -15.15 3.47
N SER A 20 16.78 -15.31 2.80
CA SER A 20 16.68 -15.00 1.39
C SER A 20 16.66 -13.51 1.12
N GLY A 21 16.46 -12.69 2.13
CA GLY A 21 16.30 -11.26 1.95
C GLY A 21 15.03 -10.91 1.17
N ALA A 22 14.17 -11.88 0.94
CA ALA A 22 12.92 -11.63 0.29
C ALA A 22 12.07 -10.73 1.17
N PRO A 23 11.36 -9.80 0.56
CA PRO A 23 10.49 -8.96 1.34
C PRO A 23 9.44 -9.86 1.89
N GLU A 24 9.47 -10.02 3.13
CA GLU A 24 8.74 -10.68 3.83
C GLU A 24 7.43 -10.47 3.70
N LEU A 25 6.74 -11.42 3.69
CA LEU A 25 5.35 -11.47 3.92
C LEU A 25 5.10 -10.94 5.29
N ARG A 26 5.14 -9.64 5.35
CA ARG A 26 4.70 -8.99 6.47
C ARG A 26 3.23 -9.25 6.58
N VAL A 27 2.84 -10.15 7.40
CA VAL A 27 1.43 -10.34 7.71
C VAL A 27 1.02 -9.16 8.58
N VAL A 28 0.68 -8.08 7.92
CA VAL A 28 0.01 -6.99 8.58
C VAL A 28 -1.45 -7.39 8.64
N PRO A 29 -2.08 -7.33 9.80
CA PRO A 29 -3.52 -7.58 9.88
C PRO A 29 -4.22 -6.66 8.89
N SER A 30 -5.04 -7.24 8.06
CA SER A 30 -5.72 -6.49 7.02
C SER A 30 -6.57 -5.39 7.60
N VAL A 31 -6.47 -4.23 7.00
CA VAL A 31 -7.33 -3.11 7.28
C VAL A 31 -8.77 -3.52 6.98
N GLN A 32 -9.71 -3.13 7.82
CA GLN A 32 -11.12 -3.33 7.55
C GLN A 32 -11.58 -2.32 6.51
N ILE A 33 -12.02 -2.83 5.39
CA ILE A 33 -12.37 -2.04 4.22
C ILE A 33 -13.86 -1.74 4.21
N ASP A 34 -14.22 -0.48 3.96
CA ASP A 34 -15.60 -0.06 3.79
C ASP A 34 -15.82 0.37 2.34
N ARG A 35 -16.37 -0.52 1.54
CA ARG A 35 -16.57 -0.27 0.11
C ARG A 35 -17.63 0.78 -0.19
N SER A 36 -18.48 1.10 0.78
CA SER A 36 -19.46 2.14 0.60
C SER A 36 -18.83 3.53 0.44
N ARG A 37 -17.57 3.67 0.87
CA ARG A 37 -16.83 4.93 0.74
C ARG A 37 -16.48 5.27 -0.69
N ASP A 38 -16.63 4.33 -1.63
CA ASP A 38 -16.48 4.63 -3.05
C ASP A 38 -17.46 5.72 -3.51
N SER A 39 -18.60 5.84 -2.83
CA SER A 39 -19.59 6.86 -3.14
C SER A 39 -19.09 8.28 -2.85
N LEU A 40 -18.04 8.43 -2.06
CA LEU A 40 -17.45 9.73 -1.78
C LEU A 40 -16.59 10.24 -2.94
N LEU A 41 -16.17 9.32 -3.83
CA LEU A 41 -15.34 9.67 -4.97
C LEU A 41 -16.20 10.26 -6.09
N THR A 42 -15.71 11.33 -6.72
CA THR A 42 -16.38 11.88 -7.90
C THR A 42 -16.09 10.99 -9.11
N GLU A 43 -16.87 11.11 -10.16
CA GLU A 43 -16.63 10.36 -11.39
C GLU A 43 -15.26 10.70 -11.98
N PHE A 44 -14.88 11.97 -11.94
CA PHE A 44 -13.56 12.40 -12.39
C PHE A 44 -12.46 11.76 -11.52
N GLY A 45 -12.67 11.75 -10.21
CA GLY A 45 -11.72 11.12 -9.29
C GLY A 45 -11.55 9.63 -9.56
N LYS A 46 -12.64 8.93 -9.81
CA LYS A 46 -12.59 7.50 -10.13
C LYS A 46 -11.80 7.22 -11.39
N VAL A 47 -12.04 7.98 -12.45
CA VAL A 47 -11.32 7.82 -13.71
C VAL A 47 -9.83 8.09 -13.51
N THR A 48 -9.47 9.11 -12.76
CA THR A 48 -8.08 9.44 -12.46
C THR A 48 -7.39 8.33 -11.69
N LEU A 49 -8.06 7.76 -10.69
CA LEU A 49 -7.51 6.67 -9.91
C LEU A 49 -7.30 5.42 -10.77
N GLU A 50 -8.27 5.09 -11.61
CA GLU A 50 -8.17 3.95 -12.51
C GLU A 50 -7.03 4.11 -13.51
N ASP A 51 -6.85 5.31 -14.03
CA ASP A 51 -5.87 5.57 -15.06
C ASP A 51 -4.43 5.56 -14.52
N ARG A 52 -4.23 6.04 -13.30
CA ARG A 52 -2.88 6.34 -12.83
C ARG A 52 -2.43 5.62 -11.56
N TYR A 53 -3.37 5.27 -10.70
CA TYR A 53 -2.99 4.82 -9.38
C TYR A 53 -3.28 3.38 -9.03
N LEU A 54 -4.32 2.80 -9.58
CA LEU A 54 -4.70 1.44 -9.28
C LEU A 54 -3.74 0.44 -9.91
N LEU A 55 -3.44 -0.61 -9.17
CA LEU A 55 -2.75 -1.76 -9.74
C LEU A 55 -3.74 -2.59 -10.55
N PRO A 56 -3.28 -3.44 -11.47
CA PRO A 56 -4.18 -4.28 -12.26
C PRO A 56 -5.11 -5.10 -11.35
N GLY A 57 -6.41 -4.98 -11.58
CA GLY A 57 -7.41 -5.71 -10.81
C GLY A 57 -7.73 -5.13 -9.44
N GLU A 58 -7.13 -4.01 -9.08
CA GLU A 58 -7.32 -3.40 -7.77
C GLU A 58 -8.56 -2.50 -7.75
N SER A 59 -9.32 -2.51 -6.67
CA SER A 59 -10.42 -1.58 -6.46
C SER A 59 -9.93 -0.33 -5.74
N TYR A 60 -10.77 0.71 -5.68
CA TYR A 60 -10.41 1.96 -5.00
C TYR A 60 -10.07 1.74 -3.54
N GLN A 61 -10.91 1.00 -2.84
CA GLN A 61 -10.70 0.75 -1.42
C GLN A 61 -9.49 -0.16 -1.16
N ASP A 62 -9.23 -1.10 -2.07
CA ASP A 62 -8.04 -1.95 -1.98
C ASP A 62 -6.76 -1.12 -2.14
N MET A 63 -6.78 -0.10 -2.98
CA MET A 63 -5.66 0.82 -3.13
C MET A 63 -5.40 1.57 -1.82
N PHE A 64 -6.44 2.12 -1.19
CA PHE A 64 -6.27 2.81 0.08
C PHE A 64 -5.75 1.88 1.18
N ALA A 65 -6.23 0.64 1.20
CA ALA A 65 -5.74 -0.37 2.14
C ALA A 65 -4.27 -0.69 1.89
N ARG A 66 -3.89 -0.91 0.65
CA ARG A 66 -2.50 -1.21 0.28
C ARG A 66 -1.55 -0.12 0.76
N VAL A 67 -1.88 1.12 0.47
CA VAL A 67 -1.04 2.25 0.85
C VAL A 67 -0.97 2.40 2.37
N SER A 68 -2.11 2.25 3.04
CA SER A 68 -2.16 2.35 4.51
C SER A 68 -1.30 1.29 5.17
N GLU A 69 -1.40 0.06 4.70
CA GLU A 69 -0.63 -1.04 5.25
C GLU A 69 0.87 -0.89 4.97
N ALA A 70 1.22 -0.32 3.83
CA ALA A 70 2.63 -0.15 3.45
C ALA A 70 3.36 0.85 4.36
N PHE A 71 2.67 1.86 4.85
CA PHE A 71 3.31 2.93 5.61
C PHE A 71 2.96 2.96 7.09
N ALA A 72 2.13 2.06 7.54
CA ALA A 72 1.74 2.01 8.95
C ALA A 72 2.77 1.31 9.81
N ASP A 73 2.89 1.75 11.05
CA ASP A 73 3.78 1.12 12.02
C ASP A 73 3.13 -0.10 12.66
N ASP A 74 1.82 -0.09 12.79
CA ASP A 74 1.04 -1.18 13.38
C ASP A 74 -0.37 -1.22 12.79
N ALA A 75 -1.16 -2.18 13.24
CA ALA A 75 -2.52 -2.38 12.73
C ALA A 75 -3.45 -1.20 13.00
N ASP A 76 -3.35 -0.59 14.17
CA ASP A 76 -4.18 0.56 14.52
C ASP A 76 -3.82 1.77 13.65
N HIS A 77 -2.53 1.96 13.40
CA HIS A 77 -2.06 3.03 12.53
C HIS A 77 -2.54 2.80 11.09
N ALA A 78 -2.47 1.57 10.62
CA ALA A 78 -2.95 1.23 9.28
C ALA A 78 -4.45 1.54 9.14
N GLN A 79 -5.24 1.18 10.13
CA GLN A 79 -6.68 1.45 10.10
C GLN A 79 -6.97 2.96 10.10
N ARG A 80 -6.23 3.73 10.90
CA ARG A 80 -6.41 5.18 10.92
C ARG A 80 -6.03 5.82 9.59
N LEU A 81 -4.92 5.40 9.00
CA LEU A 81 -4.51 5.91 7.68
C LEU A 81 -5.56 5.59 6.63
N TYR A 82 -6.05 4.35 6.62
CA TYR A 82 -7.11 3.95 5.70
C TYR A 82 -8.36 4.80 5.90
N ASP A 83 -8.79 4.94 7.14
CA ASP A 83 -10.01 5.71 7.44
C ASP A 83 -9.88 7.16 6.97
N TYR A 84 -8.75 7.78 7.20
CA TYR A 84 -8.57 9.18 6.81
C TYR A 84 -8.50 9.35 5.29
N MET A 85 -7.79 8.46 4.59
CA MET A 85 -7.69 8.52 3.15
C MET A 85 -9.00 8.17 2.46
N SER A 86 -9.65 7.10 2.90
CA SER A 86 -10.88 6.62 2.27
C SER A 86 -12.06 7.56 2.48
N GLN A 87 -12.03 8.36 3.55
CA GLN A 87 -13.02 9.41 3.79
C GLN A 87 -12.62 10.74 3.17
N LEU A 88 -11.51 10.78 2.46
CA LEU A 88 -10.99 11.96 1.76
C LEU A 88 -10.61 13.10 2.72
N TRP A 89 -10.26 12.77 3.96
CA TRP A 89 -9.80 13.78 4.91
C TRP A 89 -8.38 14.24 4.61
N PHE A 90 -7.57 13.36 4.02
CA PHE A 90 -6.31 13.76 3.40
C PHE A 90 -6.00 12.82 2.25
N MET A 91 -5.13 13.26 1.36
CA MET A 91 -4.75 12.46 0.21
C MET A 91 -3.24 12.54 0.04
N PRO A 92 -2.54 11.40 0.05
CA PRO A 92 -1.10 11.40 -0.19
C PRO A 92 -0.76 11.85 -1.60
N ALA A 93 0.50 12.21 -1.80
CA ALA A 93 0.99 12.57 -3.12
C ALA A 93 0.88 11.40 -4.10
N THR A 94 0.79 11.71 -5.37
CA THR A 94 0.66 10.73 -6.46
C THR A 94 1.61 9.53 -6.34
N PRO A 95 2.93 9.71 -6.14
CA PRO A 95 3.82 8.56 -6.07
C PRO A 95 3.56 7.64 -4.88
N VAL A 96 3.03 8.17 -3.79
CA VAL A 96 2.66 7.38 -2.62
C VAL A 96 1.49 6.47 -2.98
N LEU A 97 0.45 7.01 -3.62
CA LEU A 97 -0.73 6.24 -3.99
C LEU A 97 -0.43 5.19 -5.06
N SER A 98 0.40 5.52 -6.03
CA SER A 98 0.68 4.61 -7.14
C SER A 98 1.71 3.55 -6.79
N ASN A 99 2.69 3.89 -5.97
CA ASN A 99 3.83 3.02 -5.71
C ASN A 99 3.91 2.46 -4.29
N GLY A 100 3.17 3.02 -3.35
CA GLY A 100 3.18 2.55 -1.96
C GLY A 100 2.71 1.10 -1.88
N GLY A 101 3.54 0.24 -1.32
CA GLY A 101 3.22 -1.18 -1.21
C GLY A 101 3.26 -1.94 -2.53
N ALA A 102 3.79 -1.35 -3.58
CA ALA A 102 3.92 -1.99 -4.89
C ALA A 102 5.39 -2.23 -5.21
N ASP A 103 5.66 -3.18 -6.10
CA ASP A 103 7.02 -3.52 -6.51
C ASP A 103 7.54 -2.62 -7.60
N ARG A 104 7.06 -1.42 -7.67
CA ARG A 104 7.47 -0.49 -8.74
C ARG A 104 7.63 0.91 -8.19
N GLY A 105 8.59 1.63 -8.74
CA GLY A 105 8.77 3.04 -8.45
C GLY A 105 9.15 3.34 -7.01
N LEU A 106 9.28 4.60 -6.73
CA LEU A 106 9.55 5.10 -5.39
C LEU A 106 8.40 6.01 -4.98
N PRO A 107 8.03 6.04 -3.70
CA PRO A 107 6.98 6.92 -3.22
C PRO A 107 7.48 8.37 -3.01
N ILE A 108 8.24 8.87 -3.97
CA ILE A 108 8.87 10.18 -3.89
C ILE A 108 8.37 11.06 -5.02
N SER A 109 7.96 12.26 -4.68
CA SER A 109 7.36 13.18 -5.61
C SER A 109 8.36 14.14 -6.26
N CYS A 110 9.59 14.17 -5.81
CA CYS A 110 10.58 15.14 -6.27
C CYS A 110 11.47 14.56 -7.34
N PHE A 111 11.78 15.35 -8.35
CA PHE A 111 12.81 15.02 -9.32
C PHE A 111 13.57 16.29 -9.69
N LEU A 112 14.79 16.10 -10.12
CA LEU A 112 15.67 17.21 -10.46
C LEU A 112 15.73 17.35 -11.97
N ASN A 113 15.44 18.56 -12.44
CA ASN A 113 15.61 18.87 -13.84
C ASN A 113 16.80 19.79 -13.96
N GLN A 114 17.66 19.48 -14.93
CA GLN A 114 18.75 20.39 -15.27
C GLN A 114 18.26 21.33 -16.36
N VAL A 115 18.27 22.60 -16.05
CA VAL A 115 17.87 23.62 -17.01
C VAL A 115 19.13 24.29 -17.54
N GLY A 116 19.31 24.27 -18.85
CA GLY A 116 20.43 24.94 -19.46
C GLY A 116 20.30 26.46 -19.34
N ASP A 117 21.43 27.13 -19.09
CA ASP A 117 21.48 28.58 -19.02
C ASP A 117 21.73 29.11 -20.41
N SER A 118 20.71 29.13 -21.24
CA SER A 118 20.83 29.69 -22.57
C SER A 118 19.98 30.92 -22.69
N LEU A 119 20.58 32.00 -23.03
CA LEU A 119 19.90 33.23 -23.36
C LEU A 119 19.84 33.41 -24.88
#